data_4917084309c280145d57327c5cc222b3
#
_entry.id   4917084309c280145d57327c5cc222b3
#
_cell.length_a   1.000
_cell.length_b   1.000
_cell.length_c   1.000
_cell.angle_alpha   90.00
_cell.angle_beta   90.00
_cell.angle_gamma   90.00
#
_symmetry.space_group_name_H-M   'P 1'
#
loop_
_entity.id
_entity.type
_entity.pdbx_description
1 polymer ?
#
loop_
_entity_poly.entity_id
_entity_poly.type
_entity_poly.pdbx_seq_one_letter_code
_entity_poly.pdbx_strand_id
1 'polypeptide(L)'
;MVVGGILLLAGCANISSVRGTADLATVVARATGEVAILDTSTRQFIGIVEGLGDLSHASIVYSRDGRFAFVFGRDGGLTKVDILKHEVVARTLQAGNSIGGAVSQDGRLVAVANYEPGGVRVFDSETLELLADIPATIDRSSDRSKVIGLVDAPGNRFVFSLWDSGEIWIADFSTGNEPKISRYKDIGTQPYDALITSDGRYYIAGLFGEDGMALLDLWHPENGVRRILDHYGMGQERLPVYKMPHLEGWAIAGKRAFVPAVGRHEVLVIDTENWQQIGRIPVHGQPVFVMAHPDNRHVWVNFSVPDYDTVQIIDTENLAIVGELKPGTGVLHMEFSPRGDQVWLSVRDDNKVVGYNPYTLQPIAELPLPSPSGIFMSDRAGRIGL
;
A
#
# COMPACT_ATOMS: atom_id res chain seq x y z
N MET A 1 -44.37 3.11 62.66
CA MET A 1 -43.14 3.67 61.96
C MET A 1 -42.59 2.59 61.07
N VAL A 2 -42.82 2.69 59.76
CA VAL A 2 -42.29 1.76 58.77
C VAL A 2 -41.20 2.51 58.08
N VAL A 3 -39.94 2.07 58.20
CA VAL A 3 -38.79 2.62 57.54
C VAL A 3 -38.66 1.88 56.22
N GLY A 4 -39.00 2.56 55.12
CA GLY A 4 -38.78 2.03 53.75
C GLY A 4 -37.33 2.28 53.29
N GLY A 5 -36.57 1.20 53.11
CA GLY A 5 -35.24 1.25 52.52
C GLY A 5 -35.33 1.39 51.00
N ILE A 6 -34.80 2.46 50.45
CA ILE A 6 -34.62 2.65 49.01
C ILE A 6 -33.31 1.94 48.60
N LEU A 7 -33.42 0.83 47.87
CA LEU A 7 -32.30 0.21 47.17
C LEU A 7 -32.00 1.03 45.92
N LEU A 8 -30.89 1.75 45.94
CA LEU A 8 -30.27 2.35 44.74
C LEU A 8 -29.53 1.22 44.00
N LEU A 9 -30.13 0.72 42.92
CA LEU A 9 -29.44 -0.09 41.90
C LEU A 9 -28.53 0.81 41.08
N ALA A 10 -27.26 0.83 41.43
CA ALA A 10 -26.23 1.39 40.57
C ALA A 10 -26.05 0.47 39.36
N GLY A 11 -26.78 0.73 38.28
CA GLY A 11 -26.52 0.16 36.97
C GLY A 11 -25.19 0.71 36.45
N CYS A 12 -24.13 -0.10 36.47
CA CYS A 12 -22.96 0.15 35.67
C CYS A 12 -23.36 0.05 34.19
N ALA A 13 -23.80 1.16 33.59
CA ALA A 13 -23.84 1.26 32.16
C ALA A 13 -22.38 1.20 31.68
N ASN A 14 -21.98 0.08 31.07
CA ASN A 14 -20.82 0.04 30.22
C ASN A 14 -21.07 1.03 29.07
N ILE A 15 -20.67 2.26 29.24
CA ILE A 15 -20.53 3.21 28.14
C ILE A 15 -19.37 2.64 27.34
N SER A 16 -19.67 1.82 26.33
CA SER A 16 -18.70 1.54 25.28
C SER A 16 -18.29 2.92 24.76
N SER A 17 -17.06 3.30 25.02
CA SER A 17 -16.53 4.57 24.51
C SER A 17 -16.67 4.54 22.99
N VAL A 18 -17.51 5.43 22.45
CA VAL A 18 -17.62 5.60 21.00
C VAL A 18 -16.25 6.01 20.51
N ARG A 19 -15.63 5.16 19.70
CA ARG A 19 -14.29 5.38 19.17
C ARG A 19 -14.35 5.47 17.65
N GLY A 20 -13.67 6.48 17.09
CA GLY A 20 -13.40 6.56 15.66
C GLY A 20 -12.16 5.74 15.27
N THR A 21 -11.96 5.57 13.99
CA THR A 21 -10.84 4.81 13.42
C THR A 21 -9.68 5.68 12.96
N ALA A 22 -9.85 6.99 12.86
CA ALA A 22 -8.89 7.92 12.25
C ALA A 22 -7.46 7.86 12.81
N ASP A 23 -7.30 7.49 14.09
CA ASP A 23 -6.00 7.33 14.75
C ASP A 23 -5.55 5.84 14.81
N LEU A 24 -6.20 4.95 14.06
CA LEU A 24 -5.86 3.53 14.02
C LEU A 24 -5.01 3.20 12.79
N ALA A 25 -4.14 2.22 12.98
CA ALA A 25 -3.41 1.56 11.92
C ALA A 25 -3.42 0.05 12.11
N THR A 26 -3.23 -0.68 11.02
CA THR A 26 -2.93 -2.12 11.06
C THR A 26 -1.45 -2.35 10.77
N VAL A 27 -0.84 -3.27 11.52
CA VAL A 27 0.55 -3.67 11.32
C VAL A 27 0.61 -5.18 11.12
N VAL A 28 1.20 -5.59 10.00
CA VAL A 28 1.34 -7.01 9.67
C VAL A 28 2.49 -7.65 10.46
N ALA A 29 2.21 -8.71 11.21
CA ALA A 29 3.17 -9.59 11.84
C ALA A 29 3.41 -10.82 10.95
N ARG A 30 4.46 -10.77 10.12
CA ARG A 30 4.69 -11.76 9.06
C ARG A 30 4.96 -13.18 9.59
N ALA A 31 5.68 -13.28 10.69
CA ALA A 31 6.10 -14.56 11.23
C ALA A 31 4.95 -15.37 11.81
N THR A 32 3.90 -14.70 12.29
CA THR A 32 2.77 -15.32 13.00
C THR A 32 1.49 -15.36 12.18
N GLY A 33 1.44 -14.65 11.04
CA GLY A 33 0.22 -14.56 10.22
C GLY A 33 -0.89 -13.76 10.93
N GLU A 34 -0.50 -12.70 11.61
CA GLU A 34 -1.36 -11.85 12.45
C GLU A 34 -1.32 -10.40 12.00
N VAL A 35 -2.32 -9.64 12.40
CA VAL A 35 -2.37 -8.19 12.25
C VAL A 35 -2.58 -7.55 13.62
N ALA A 36 -1.66 -6.69 14.03
CA ALA A 36 -1.80 -5.88 15.22
C ALA A 36 -2.52 -4.56 14.90
N ILE A 37 -3.42 -4.13 15.78
CA ILE A 37 -4.12 -2.85 15.68
C ILE A 37 -3.39 -1.84 16.55
N LEU A 38 -2.77 -0.86 15.90
CA LEU A 38 -2.05 0.24 16.54
C LEU A 38 -2.99 1.42 16.74
N ASP A 39 -3.04 1.92 17.95
CA ASP A 39 -3.64 3.20 18.28
C ASP A 39 -2.54 4.26 18.40
N THR A 40 -2.48 5.17 17.45
CA THR A 40 -1.46 6.23 17.43
C THR A 40 -1.69 7.29 18.48
N SER A 41 -2.92 7.48 18.96
CA SER A 41 -3.23 8.46 20.01
C SER A 41 -2.74 7.99 21.39
N THR A 42 -2.87 6.71 21.69
CA THR A 42 -2.34 6.09 22.93
C THR A 42 -0.94 5.53 22.75
N ARG A 43 -0.48 5.37 21.49
CA ARG A 43 0.81 4.80 21.11
C ARG A 43 0.99 3.37 21.64
N GLN A 44 -0.02 2.56 21.44
CA GLN A 44 -0.07 1.17 21.93
C GLN A 44 -0.76 0.27 20.92
N PHE A 45 -0.42 -1.01 20.93
CA PHE A 45 -1.27 -2.02 20.32
C PHE A 45 -2.50 -2.24 21.23
N ILE A 46 -3.69 -2.15 20.64
CA ILE A 46 -4.96 -2.30 21.35
C ILE A 46 -5.64 -3.65 21.07
N GLY A 47 -5.12 -4.39 20.10
CA GLY A 47 -5.59 -5.74 19.75
C GLY A 47 -4.66 -6.42 18.77
N ILE A 48 -4.72 -7.74 18.73
CA ILE A 48 -4.07 -8.60 17.74
C ILE A 48 -5.16 -9.48 17.15
N VAL A 49 -5.18 -9.59 15.82
CA VAL A 49 -6.09 -10.45 15.07
C VAL A 49 -5.29 -11.59 14.48
N GLU A 50 -5.63 -12.81 14.89
CA GLU A 50 -4.96 -14.05 14.53
C GLU A 50 -5.70 -14.80 13.40
N GLY A 51 -5.03 -15.80 12.81
CA GLY A 51 -5.67 -16.74 11.88
C GLY A 51 -5.83 -16.22 10.45
N LEU A 52 -5.01 -15.25 10.03
CA LEU A 52 -5.08 -14.65 8.69
C LEU A 52 -4.33 -15.45 7.61
N GLY A 53 -3.64 -16.53 7.99
CA GLY A 53 -2.89 -17.38 7.06
C GLY A 53 -1.47 -16.90 6.77
N ASP A 54 -0.97 -17.11 5.54
CA ASP A 54 0.39 -16.72 5.18
C ASP A 54 0.45 -15.22 4.83
N LEU A 55 0.99 -14.44 5.75
CA LEU A 55 1.25 -13.00 5.59
C LEU A 55 2.72 -12.70 5.27
N SER A 56 3.50 -13.65 4.78
CA SER A 56 4.91 -13.45 4.38
C SER A 56 5.07 -12.37 3.29
N HIS A 57 4.03 -12.16 2.51
CA HIS A 57 3.83 -11.00 1.64
C HIS A 57 2.35 -10.64 1.72
N ALA A 58 2.02 -9.55 2.35
CA ALA A 58 0.65 -9.12 2.57
C ALA A 58 0.50 -7.62 2.34
N SER A 59 -0.65 -7.22 1.82
CA SER A 59 -1.09 -5.84 1.78
C SER A 59 -2.47 -5.69 2.41
N ILE A 60 -2.84 -4.47 2.76
CA ILE A 60 -4.09 -4.15 3.43
C ILE A 60 -4.69 -2.89 2.82
N VAL A 61 -5.97 -2.97 2.47
CA VAL A 61 -6.79 -1.80 2.12
C VAL A 61 -8.00 -1.73 3.04
N TYR A 62 -8.63 -0.56 3.12
CA TYR A 62 -9.75 -0.35 4.04
C TYR A 62 -11.07 -0.17 3.31
N SER A 63 -12.17 -0.55 3.96
CA SER A 63 -13.51 -0.10 3.57
C SER A 63 -13.59 1.42 3.62
N ARG A 64 -14.44 2.03 2.79
CA ARG A 64 -14.48 3.50 2.67
C ARG A 64 -14.90 4.24 3.95
N ASP A 65 -15.52 3.54 4.90
CA ASP A 65 -15.80 4.06 6.24
C ASP A 65 -14.62 3.88 7.23
N GLY A 66 -13.52 3.26 6.80
CA GLY A 66 -12.32 3.02 7.59
C GLY A 66 -12.50 1.99 8.71
N ARG A 67 -13.61 1.23 8.74
CA ARG A 67 -13.90 0.27 9.81
C ARG A 67 -13.32 -1.11 9.55
N PHE A 68 -13.39 -1.57 8.31
CA PHE A 68 -12.93 -2.90 7.95
C PHE A 68 -11.62 -2.83 7.19
N ALA A 69 -10.65 -3.65 7.61
CA ALA A 69 -9.44 -3.91 6.86
C ALA A 69 -9.61 -5.16 6.01
N PHE A 70 -9.32 -5.08 4.71
CA PHE A 70 -9.22 -6.22 3.82
C PHE A 70 -7.75 -6.60 3.69
N VAL A 71 -7.40 -7.77 4.22
CA VAL A 71 -6.04 -8.30 4.26
C VAL A 71 -5.88 -9.34 3.16
N PHE A 72 -4.89 -9.13 2.30
CA PHE A 72 -4.55 -10.04 1.20
C PHE A 72 -3.32 -10.84 1.60
N GLY A 73 -3.51 -12.16 1.76
CA GLY A 73 -2.45 -13.09 2.13
C GLY A 73 -1.80 -13.75 0.91
N ARG A 74 -0.54 -14.13 1.07
CA ARG A 74 0.21 -14.83 0.03
C ARG A 74 -0.37 -16.21 -0.35
N ASP A 75 -1.08 -16.83 0.57
CA ASP A 75 -1.81 -18.09 0.35
C ASP A 75 -3.08 -17.93 -0.50
N GLY A 76 -3.32 -16.76 -1.06
CA GLY A 76 -4.55 -16.45 -1.79
C GLY A 76 -5.73 -16.11 -0.88
N GLY A 77 -5.48 -15.91 0.41
CA GLY A 77 -6.51 -15.50 1.38
C GLY A 77 -6.94 -14.06 1.19
N LEU A 78 -8.25 -13.83 1.21
CA LEU A 78 -8.89 -12.53 1.41
C LEU A 78 -9.60 -12.56 2.75
N THR A 79 -9.15 -11.73 3.69
CA THR A 79 -9.71 -11.67 5.06
C THR A 79 -10.26 -10.29 5.35
N LYS A 80 -11.50 -10.21 5.81
CA LYS A 80 -12.15 -8.99 6.30
C LYS A 80 -12.03 -8.94 7.82
N VAL A 81 -11.41 -7.89 8.34
CA VAL A 81 -11.16 -7.67 9.78
C VAL A 81 -11.92 -6.43 10.24
N ASP A 82 -12.69 -6.54 11.32
CA ASP A 82 -13.26 -5.38 12.03
C ASP A 82 -12.18 -4.83 12.98
N ILE A 83 -11.58 -3.67 12.62
CA ILE A 83 -10.48 -3.09 13.41
C ILE A 83 -10.92 -2.46 14.73
N LEU A 84 -12.23 -2.22 14.93
CA LEU A 84 -12.77 -1.74 16.21
C LEU A 84 -13.06 -2.89 17.18
N LYS A 85 -13.37 -4.08 16.65
CA LYS A 85 -13.66 -5.26 17.46
C LYS A 85 -12.47 -6.20 17.59
N HIS A 86 -11.43 -5.99 16.79
CA HIS A 86 -10.24 -6.83 16.72
C HIS A 86 -10.57 -8.29 16.36
N GLU A 87 -11.45 -8.49 15.39
CA GLU A 87 -11.92 -9.83 15.01
C GLU A 87 -11.95 -10.04 13.49
N VAL A 88 -11.76 -11.27 13.06
CA VAL A 88 -12.04 -11.70 11.68
C VAL A 88 -13.55 -11.77 11.48
N VAL A 89 -14.08 -10.99 10.54
CA VAL A 89 -15.50 -11.02 10.16
C VAL A 89 -15.79 -12.11 9.14
N ALA A 90 -14.91 -12.22 8.13
CA ALA A 90 -15.02 -13.22 7.08
C ALA A 90 -13.65 -13.50 6.48
N ARG A 91 -13.43 -14.70 5.96
CA ARG A 91 -12.23 -15.10 5.22
C ARG A 91 -12.55 -16.09 4.13
N THR A 92 -11.98 -15.89 2.96
CA THR A 92 -12.06 -16.84 1.85
C THR A 92 -10.67 -17.10 1.25
N LEU A 93 -10.39 -18.37 0.91
CA LEU A 93 -9.23 -18.73 0.10
C LEU A 93 -9.67 -18.72 -1.36
N GLN A 94 -9.30 -17.67 -2.08
CA GLN A 94 -9.82 -17.42 -3.42
C GLN A 94 -8.84 -17.79 -4.54
N ALA A 95 -7.56 -18.00 -4.23
CA ALA A 95 -6.50 -18.31 -5.19
C ALA A 95 -5.40 -19.16 -4.51
N GLY A 96 -4.36 -19.52 -5.25
CA GLY A 96 -3.17 -20.16 -4.70
C GLY A 96 -2.09 -19.17 -4.27
N ASN A 97 -2.06 -17.98 -4.89
CA ASN A 97 -1.10 -16.92 -4.56
C ASN A 97 -1.69 -15.57 -4.99
N SER A 98 -1.85 -14.67 -4.04
CA SER A 98 -2.25 -13.28 -4.30
C SER A 98 -1.22 -12.29 -3.78
N ILE A 99 -1.28 -11.05 -4.27
CA ILE A 99 -0.27 -10.04 -3.94
C ILE A 99 -0.87 -8.78 -3.35
N GLY A 100 -2.10 -8.46 -3.67
CA GLY A 100 -2.75 -7.27 -3.19
C GLY A 100 -4.13 -7.10 -3.78
N GLY A 101 -4.76 -5.99 -3.49
CA GLY A 101 -6.09 -5.68 -3.97
C GLY A 101 -6.48 -4.24 -3.73
N ALA A 102 -7.70 -3.91 -4.14
CA ALA A 102 -8.26 -2.58 -4.05
C ALA A 102 -9.76 -2.62 -3.71
N VAL A 103 -10.28 -1.54 -3.13
CA VAL A 103 -11.71 -1.34 -2.83
C VAL A 103 -12.27 -0.31 -3.80
N SER A 104 -13.43 -0.61 -4.45
CA SER A 104 -14.07 0.33 -5.38
C SER A 104 -14.40 1.67 -4.72
N GLN A 105 -14.56 2.72 -5.54
CA GLN A 105 -14.83 4.07 -5.04
C GLN A 105 -16.14 4.17 -4.23
N ASP A 106 -17.13 3.37 -4.57
CA ASP A 106 -18.41 3.28 -3.83
C ASP A 106 -18.34 2.32 -2.63
N GLY A 107 -17.21 1.65 -2.43
CA GLY A 107 -16.98 0.74 -1.30
C GLY A 107 -17.64 -0.64 -1.43
N ARG A 108 -18.38 -0.94 -2.52
CA ARG A 108 -19.13 -2.19 -2.65
C ARG A 108 -18.29 -3.39 -3.08
N LEU A 109 -17.18 -3.16 -3.76
CA LEU A 109 -16.37 -4.21 -4.38
C LEU A 109 -14.98 -4.25 -3.79
N VAL A 110 -14.45 -5.48 -3.61
CA VAL A 110 -13.04 -5.74 -3.30
C VAL A 110 -12.46 -6.57 -4.43
N ALA A 111 -11.45 -6.04 -5.11
CA ALA A 111 -10.72 -6.74 -6.17
C ALA A 111 -9.41 -7.29 -5.62
N VAL A 112 -9.03 -8.50 -6.04
CA VAL A 112 -7.81 -9.21 -5.64
C VAL A 112 -6.97 -9.54 -6.86
N ALA A 113 -5.72 -9.09 -6.87
CA ALA A 113 -4.73 -9.40 -7.89
C ALA A 113 -4.08 -10.76 -7.60
N ASN A 114 -4.02 -11.66 -8.59
CA ASN A 114 -3.53 -13.01 -8.41
C ASN A 114 -2.30 -13.30 -9.28
N TYR A 115 -1.31 -13.97 -8.67
CA TYR A 115 -0.21 -14.62 -9.38
C TYR A 115 -0.61 -16.02 -9.87
N GLU A 116 -1.37 -16.74 -9.04
CA GLU A 116 -1.88 -18.08 -9.32
C GLU A 116 -3.36 -18.17 -8.94
N PRO A 117 -4.23 -18.47 -9.89
CA PRO A 117 -3.99 -18.83 -11.29
C PRO A 117 -3.76 -17.66 -12.25
N GLY A 118 -3.55 -16.44 -11.76
CA GLY A 118 -3.55 -15.22 -12.52
C GLY A 118 -4.94 -14.57 -12.60
N GLY A 119 -5.00 -13.36 -13.18
CA GLY A 119 -6.23 -12.59 -13.30
C GLY A 119 -6.63 -11.84 -12.02
N VAL A 120 -7.83 -11.27 -12.06
CA VAL A 120 -8.43 -10.52 -10.95
C VAL A 120 -9.75 -11.15 -10.56
N ARG A 121 -9.95 -11.38 -9.26
CA ARG A 121 -11.24 -11.76 -8.71
C ARG A 121 -11.85 -10.62 -7.93
N VAL A 122 -13.14 -10.38 -8.14
CA VAL A 122 -13.87 -9.27 -7.53
C VAL A 122 -14.99 -9.82 -6.65
N PHE A 123 -15.03 -9.35 -5.43
CA PHE A 123 -15.93 -9.80 -4.38
C PHE A 123 -16.83 -8.67 -3.91
N ASP A 124 -18.00 -9.01 -3.41
CA ASP A 124 -18.83 -8.13 -2.60
C ASP A 124 -18.06 -7.80 -1.30
N SER A 125 -17.93 -6.53 -0.97
CA SER A 125 -17.15 -6.09 0.19
C SER A 125 -17.82 -6.40 1.53
N GLU A 126 -19.12 -6.64 1.55
CA GLU A 126 -19.88 -6.95 2.75
C GLU A 126 -19.80 -8.45 3.07
N THR A 127 -20.06 -9.30 2.07
CA THR A 127 -20.23 -10.76 2.24
C THR A 127 -19.01 -11.58 1.86
N LEU A 128 -18.07 -11.03 1.09
CA LEU A 128 -16.99 -11.73 0.39
C LEU A 128 -17.48 -12.80 -0.60
N GLU A 129 -18.69 -12.66 -1.13
CA GLU A 129 -19.16 -13.50 -2.24
C GLU A 129 -18.47 -13.08 -3.54
N LEU A 130 -18.06 -14.06 -4.35
CA LEU A 130 -17.43 -13.82 -5.65
C LEU A 130 -18.47 -13.28 -6.63
N LEU A 131 -18.24 -12.08 -7.15
CA LEU A 131 -19.11 -11.40 -8.13
C LEU A 131 -18.58 -11.50 -9.55
N ALA A 132 -17.25 -11.44 -9.75
CA ALA A 132 -16.65 -11.54 -11.07
C ALA A 132 -15.26 -12.22 -11.01
N ASP A 133 -14.97 -13.02 -12.04
CA ASP A 133 -13.62 -13.55 -12.31
C ASP A 133 -13.14 -13.01 -13.66
N ILE A 134 -12.14 -12.15 -13.64
CA ILE A 134 -11.50 -11.56 -14.82
C ILE A 134 -10.26 -12.39 -15.12
N PRO A 135 -10.28 -13.28 -16.12
CA PRO A 135 -9.19 -14.24 -16.32
C PRO A 135 -7.89 -13.60 -16.79
N ALA A 136 -7.92 -12.36 -17.32
CA ALA A 136 -6.75 -11.69 -17.87
C ALA A 136 -5.94 -12.58 -18.82
N THR A 137 -6.65 -13.23 -19.77
CA THR A 137 -6.11 -14.26 -20.65
C THR A 137 -5.09 -13.67 -21.62
N ILE A 138 -3.96 -14.35 -21.76
CA ILE A 138 -2.92 -14.00 -22.73
C ILE A 138 -3.42 -14.32 -24.14
N ASP A 139 -3.25 -13.40 -25.08
CA ASP A 139 -3.72 -13.59 -26.46
C ASP A 139 -3.18 -14.90 -27.07
N ARG A 140 -4.07 -15.65 -27.69
CA ARG A 140 -3.79 -16.95 -28.33
C ARG A 140 -3.37 -18.07 -27.36
N SER A 141 -3.56 -17.89 -26.05
CA SER A 141 -3.36 -18.89 -25.02
C SER A 141 -4.62 -18.98 -24.14
N SER A 142 -4.79 -20.12 -23.46
CA SER A 142 -5.75 -20.23 -22.35
C SER A 142 -5.17 -19.78 -21.02
N ASP A 143 -3.88 -19.46 -20.98
CA ASP A 143 -3.18 -19.09 -19.77
C ASP A 143 -3.60 -17.70 -19.31
N ARG A 144 -3.65 -17.53 -17.99
CA ARG A 144 -3.91 -16.26 -17.35
C ARG A 144 -2.60 -15.56 -17.05
N SER A 145 -2.55 -14.25 -17.28
CA SER A 145 -1.42 -13.44 -16.85
C SER A 145 -1.46 -13.24 -15.34
N LYS A 146 -0.29 -13.21 -14.72
CA LYS A 146 -0.13 -12.63 -13.39
C LYS A 146 -0.55 -11.17 -13.43
N VAL A 147 -1.28 -10.75 -12.41
CA VAL A 147 -1.73 -9.36 -12.26
C VAL A 147 -0.98 -8.70 -11.11
N ILE A 148 -0.48 -7.51 -11.38
CA ILE A 148 0.27 -6.68 -10.43
C ILE A 148 -0.20 -5.23 -10.58
N GLY A 149 0.12 -4.37 -9.59
CA GLY A 149 -0.22 -2.95 -9.67
C GLY A 149 -1.73 -2.70 -9.79
N LEU A 150 -2.54 -3.50 -9.10
CA LEU A 150 -3.98 -3.34 -9.05
C LEU A 150 -4.34 -2.18 -8.13
N VAL A 151 -5.02 -1.18 -8.69
CA VAL A 151 -5.50 0.00 -7.97
C VAL A 151 -6.96 0.28 -8.30
N ASP A 152 -7.67 0.94 -7.39
CA ASP A 152 -8.97 1.54 -7.68
C ASP A 152 -8.81 2.86 -8.45
N ALA A 153 -9.79 3.20 -9.24
CA ALA A 153 -9.83 4.43 -10.03
C ALA A 153 -11.23 5.05 -10.02
N PRO A 154 -11.35 6.37 -10.28
CA PRO A 154 -12.63 7.06 -10.28
C PRO A 154 -13.68 6.39 -11.17
N GLY A 155 -14.94 6.37 -10.72
CA GLY A 155 -16.06 5.79 -11.46
C GLY A 155 -16.19 4.26 -11.30
N ASN A 156 -15.82 3.72 -10.15
CA ASN A 156 -15.89 2.28 -9.85
C ASN A 156 -15.11 1.43 -10.86
N ARG A 157 -13.92 1.87 -11.19
CA ARG A 157 -12.98 1.16 -12.07
C ARG A 157 -11.83 0.59 -11.27
N PHE A 158 -11.31 -0.53 -11.75
CA PHE A 158 -10.02 -1.06 -11.33
C PHE A 158 -9.05 -1.02 -12.50
N VAL A 159 -7.81 -0.61 -12.25
CA VAL A 159 -6.74 -0.58 -13.25
C VAL A 159 -5.62 -1.48 -12.78
N PHE A 160 -5.07 -2.27 -13.66
CA PHE A 160 -4.03 -3.23 -13.31
C PHE A 160 -3.14 -3.56 -14.50
N SER A 161 -1.92 -3.99 -14.20
CA SER A 161 -0.93 -4.42 -15.19
C SER A 161 -0.83 -5.94 -15.27
N LEU A 162 -0.54 -6.45 -16.47
CA LEU A 162 -0.42 -7.86 -16.78
C LEU A 162 1.03 -8.20 -17.09
N TRP A 163 1.69 -8.89 -16.16
CA TRP A 163 3.10 -9.25 -16.23
C TRP A 163 3.48 -10.04 -17.49
N ASP A 164 2.71 -11.07 -17.82
CA ASP A 164 3.07 -12.02 -18.86
C ASP A 164 2.69 -11.52 -20.26
N SER A 165 1.67 -10.68 -20.39
CA SER A 165 1.20 -10.16 -21.68
C SER A 165 1.68 -8.74 -22.01
N GLY A 166 2.27 -8.01 -21.05
CA GLY A 166 2.72 -6.64 -21.30
C GLY A 166 1.56 -5.68 -21.59
N GLU A 167 0.51 -5.74 -20.81
CA GLU A 167 -0.70 -4.94 -21.01
C GLU A 167 -1.09 -4.19 -19.73
N ILE A 168 -1.87 -3.09 -19.89
CA ILE A 168 -2.68 -2.47 -18.85
C ILE A 168 -4.14 -2.72 -19.20
N TRP A 169 -4.92 -3.16 -18.20
CA TRP A 169 -6.36 -3.30 -18.33
C TRP A 169 -7.11 -2.38 -17.39
N ILE A 170 -8.27 -1.89 -17.86
CA ILE A 170 -9.26 -1.21 -17.04
C ILE A 170 -10.50 -2.10 -16.99
N ALA A 171 -10.93 -2.46 -15.79
CA ALA A 171 -12.21 -3.13 -15.53
C ALA A 171 -13.17 -2.10 -14.95
N ASP A 172 -14.19 -1.76 -15.72
CA ASP A 172 -15.20 -0.75 -15.39
C ASP A 172 -16.49 -1.41 -14.88
N PHE A 173 -16.77 -1.20 -13.59
CA PHE A 173 -17.95 -1.70 -12.87
C PHE A 173 -19.04 -0.63 -12.69
N SER A 174 -18.98 0.49 -13.37
CA SER A 174 -19.93 1.59 -13.23
C SER A 174 -21.38 1.21 -13.56
N THR A 175 -21.58 0.14 -14.34
CA THR A 175 -22.91 -0.30 -14.81
C THR A 175 -23.41 -1.59 -14.14
N GLY A 176 -22.64 -2.20 -13.24
CA GLY A 176 -23.02 -3.45 -12.54
C GLY A 176 -21.86 -4.36 -12.24
N ASN A 177 -22.15 -5.64 -11.95
CA ASN A 177 -21.15 -6.61 -11.52
C ASN A 177 -20.39 -7.29 -12.68
N GLU A 178 -20.84 -7.11 -13.92
CA GLU A 178 -20.11 -7.54 -15.12
C GLU A 178 -19.25 -6.38 -15.63
N PRO A 179 -17.91 -6.45 -15.55
CA PRO A 179 -17.07 -5.33 -15.93
C PRO A 179 -16.94 -5.19 -17.43
N LYS A 180 -16.97 -3.95 -17.92
CA LYS A 180 -16.50 -3.63 -19.25
C LYS A 180 -14.98 -3.52 -19.23
N ILE A 181 -14.29 -4.34 -20.03
CA ILE A 181 -12.83 -4.38 -20.09
C ILE A 181 -12.32 -3.51 -21.24
N SER A 182 -11.38 -2.61 -20.92
CA SER A 182 -10.55 -1.90 -21.89
C SER A 182 -9.11 -2.38 -21.76
N ARG A 183 -8.46 -2.67 -22.90
CA ARG A 183 -7.11 -3.26 -22.95
C ARG A 183 -6.16 -2.33 -23.68
N TYR A 184 -4.99 -2.09 -23.08
CA TYR A 184 -3.87 -1.34 -23.66
C TYR A 184 -2.70 -2.30 -23.81
N LYS A 185 -2.39 -2.68 -25.05
CA LYS A 185 -1.39 -3.67 -25.40
C LYS A 185 -0.03 -3.04 -25.66
N ASP A 186 1.00 -3.87 -25.65
CA ASP A 186 2.37 -3.51 -26.05
C ASP A 186 2.93 -2.32 -25.22
N ILE A 187 2.58 -2.28 -23.92
CA ILE A 187 2.99 -1.20 -23.02
C ILE A 187 4.43 -1.36 -22.52
N GLY A 188 5.04 -2.52 -22.74
CA GLY A 188 6.40 -2.88 -22.34
C GLY A 188 6.49 -4.27 -21.73
N THR A 189 7.72 -4.68 -21.41
CA THR A 189 8.01 -6.04 -20.94
C THR A 189 7.89 -6.13 -19.42
N GLN A 190 7.11 -7.11 -18.96
CA GLN A 190 6.92 -7.42 -17.55
C GLN A 190 6.54 -6.16 -16.73
N PRO A 191 5.41 -5.49 -17.04
CA PRO A 191 4.93 -4.43 -16.16
C PRO A 191 4.68 -5.01 -14.77
N TYR A 192 5.13 -4.29 -13.76
CA TYR A 192 5.15 -4.75 -12.38
C TYR A 192 4.18 -3.94 -11.53
N ASP A 193 4.69 -3.30 -10.50
CA ASP A 193 3.92 -2.50 -9.60
C ASP A 193 3.49 -1.18 -10.26
N ALA A 194 2.42 -0.57 -9.75
CA ALA A 194 1.88 0.65 -10.31
C ALA A 194 1.39 1.59 -9.23
N LEU A 195 1.36 2.86 -9.55
CA LEU A 195 0.66 3.87 -8.76
C LEU A 195 -0.41 4.56 -9.61
N ILE A 196 -1.41 5.11 -8.94
CA ILE A 196 -2.31 6.12 -9.50
C ILE A 196 -2.10 7.44 -8.76
N THR A 197 -2.08 8.56 -9.49
CA THR A 197 -1.98 9.87 -8.87
C THR A 197 -3.23 10.18 -8.04
N SER A 198 -3.08 10.97 -6.97
CA SER A 198 -4.15 11.25 -6.01
C SER A 198 -5.40 11.92 -6.61
N ASP A 199 -5.26 12.56 -7.78
CA ASP A 199 -6.36 13.09 -8.57
C ASP A 199 -7.07 12.02 -9.44
N GLY A 200 -6.58 10.76 -9.41
CA GLY A 200 -7.09 9.65 -10.19
C GLY A 200 -6.81 9.74 -11.69
N ARG A 201 -5.86 10.58 -12.10
CA ARG A 201 -5.62 10.85 -13.52
C ARG A 201 -4.61 9.90 -14.15
N TYR A 202 -3.42 9.79 -13.57
CA TYR A 202 -2.35 9.02 -14.19
C TYR A 202 -2.16 7.68 -13.50
N TYR A 203 -2.28 6.61 -14.25
CA TYR A 203 -1.82 5.29 -13.85
C TYR A 203 -0.44 5.05 -14.45
N ILE A 204 0.54 4.74 -13.61
CA ILE A 204 1.94 4.54 -14.00
C ILE A 204 2.36 3.15 -13.58
N ALA A 205 2.74 2.32 -14.55
CA ALA A 205 3.28 0.99 -14.32
C ALA A 205 4.79 0.96 -14.55
N GLY A 206 5.53 0.45 -13.57
CA GLY A 206 6.95 0.21 -13.71
C GLY A 206 7.23 -1.01 -14.58
N LEU A 207 8.26 -0.97 -15.41
CA LEU A 207 8.62 -2.07 -16.29
C LEU A 207 9.81 -2.85 -15.72
N PHE A 208 9.55 -4.05 -15.24
CA PHE A 208 10.61 -4.90 -14.67
C PHE A 208 11.53 -5.49 -15.74
N GLY A 209 10.97 -5.85 -16.88
CA GLY A 209 11.71 -6.51 -17.97
C GLY A 209 12.50 -5.58 -18.89
N GLU A 210 12.30 -4.27 -18.82
CA GLU A 210 12.99 -3.26 -19.64
C GLU A 210 13.09 -1.92 -18.92
N ASP A 211 13.84 -0.98 -19.47
CA ASP A 211 13.99 0.35 -18.88
C ASP A 211 12.77 1.23 -19.12
N GLY A 212 12.56 2.20 -18.22
CA GLY A 212 11.45 3.14 -18.31
C GLY A 212 10.16 2.66 -17.64
N MET A 213 9.10 3.40 -17.86
CA MET A 213 7.77 3.17 -17.30
C MET A 213 6.68 3.46 -18.32
N ALA A 214 5.52 2.85 -18.11
CA ALA A 214 4.31 3.03 -18.90
C ALA A 214 3.32 3.93 -18.15
N LEU A 215 2.85 5.00 -18.79
CA LEU A 215 1.87 5.93 -18.23
C LEU A 215 0.59 5.93 -19.06
N LEU A 216 -0.56 5.72 -18.41
CA LEU A 216 -1.89 5.85 -18.98
C LEU A 216 -2.60 7.04 -18.34
N ASP A 217 -3.06 8.00 -19.17
CA ASP A 217 -3.90 9.12 -18.72
C ASP A 217 -5.36 8.64 -18.69
N LEU A 218 -5.89 8.40 -17.50
CA LEU A 218 -7.27 7.90 -17.30
C LEU A 218 -8.35 8.95 -17.58
N TRP A 219 -7.97 10.22 -17.73
CA TRP A 219 -8.88 11.27 -18.18
C TRP A 219 -8.95 11.33 -19.70
N HIS A 220 -7.90 10.87 -20.38
CA HIS A 220 -7.77 10.81 -21.85
C HIS A 220 -7.27 9.44 -22.31
N PRO A 221 -8.00 8.36 -21.96
CA PRO A 221 -7.55 6.99 -22.26
C PRO A 221 -7.48 6.67 -23.74
N GLU A 222 -8.20 7.44 -24.58
CA GLU A 222 -8.15 7.36 -26.03
C GLU A 222 -6.77 7.68 -26.62
N ASN A 223 -5.92 8.41 -25.89
CA ASN A 223 -4.55 8.71 -26.31
C ASN A 223 -3.59 7.51 -26.15
N GLY A 224 -4.05 6.43 -25.51
CA GLY A 224 -3.26 5.24 -25.26
C GLY A 224 -2.19 5.44 -24.18
N VAL A 225 -1.27 4.48 -24.12
CA VAL A 225 -0.15 4.48 -23.16
C VAL A 225 1.06 5.17 -23.79
N ARG A 226 1.73 6.01 -22.99
CA ARG A 226 3.01 6.62 -23.39
C ARG A 226 4.14 6.17 -22.49
N ARG A 227 5.36 6.15 -23.01
CA ARG A 227 6.57 5.89 -22.23
C ARG A 227 7.00 7.16 -21.51
N ILE A 228 7.47 6.99 -20.28
CA ILE A 228 8.10 8.01 -19.46
C ILE A 228 9.36 7.45 -18.83
N LEU A 229 10.28 8.33 -18.43
CA LEU A 229 11.51 7.96 -17.74
C LEU A 229 12.30 6.85 -18.48
N ASP A 230 12.47 6.97 -19.78
CA ASP A 230 13.07 5.95 -20.66
C ASP A 230 14.45 5.44 -20.18
N HIS A 231 15.15 6.25 -19.40
CA HIS A 231 16.45 5.89 -18.83
C HIS A 231 16.38 5.29 -17.42
N TYR A 232 15.18 5.12 -16.85
CA TYR A 232 15.02 4.51 -15.52
C TYR A 232 15.41 3.03 -15.60
N GLY A 233 16.43 2.66 -14.84
CA GLY A 233 17.02 1.31 -14.86
C GLY A 233 18.26 1.17 -15.73
N MET A 234 18.50 2.06 -16.70
CA MET A 234 19.64 1.96 -17.62
C MET A 234 20.98 2.08 -16.89
N GLY A 235 21.86 1.11 -17.14
CA GLY A 235 23.21 1.08 -16.56
C GLY A 235 23.22 0.86 -15.05
N GLN A 236 22.11 0.42 -14.45
CA GLN A 236 22.09 -0.02 -13.06
C GLN A 236 22.69 -1.40 -12.93
N GLU A 237 23.43 -1.64 -11.83
CA GLU A 237 23.91 -2.95 -11.50
C GLU A 237 22.73 -3.90 -11.26
N ARG A 238 22.78 -5.10 -11.86
CA ARG A 238 21.74 -6.12 -11.65
C ARG A 238 21.92 -6.82 -10.30
N LEU A 239 21.42 -6.17 -9.26
CA LEU A 239 21.26 -6.73 -7.93
C LEU A 239 19.95 -7.54 -7.85
N PRO A 240 19.76 -8.44 -6.87
CA PRO A 240 18.50 -9.19 -6.73
C PRO A 240 17.23 -8.31 -6.67
N VAL A 241 17.38 -7.03 -6.27
CA VAL A 241 16.30 -6.03 -6.18
C VAL A 241 16.62 -4.74 -6.93
N TYR A 242 17.54 -4.79 -7.90
CA TYR A 242 18.14 -3.60 -8.55
C TYR A 242 17.13 -2.67 -9.22
N LYS A 243 16.03 -3.22 -9.65
CA LYS A 243 15.00 -2.54 -10.45
C LYS A 243 13.62 -3.02 -10.04
N MET A 244 13.35 -3.11 -8.75
CA MET A 244 12.00 -3.39 -8.31
C MET A 244 11.26 -2.06 -8.29
N PRO A 245 10.48 -1.73 -9.35
CA PRO A 245 9.68 -0.52 -9.35
C PRO A 245 8.49 -0.72 -8.43
N HIS A 246 8.75 -0.65 -7.14
CA HIS A 246 7.72 -0.51 -6.12
C HIS A 246 7.18 0.91 -6.21
N LEU A 247 6.18 1.12 -7.07
CA LEU A 247 5.62 2.43 -7.26
C LEU A 247 4.78 2.89 -6.07
N GLU A 248 4.26 1.97 -5.28
CA GLU A 248 3.70 2.28 -3.96
C GLU A 248 4.76 2.83 -3.00
N GLY A 249 6.03 2.60 -3.28
CA GLY A 249 7.17 3.18 -2.58
C GLY A 249 7.65 4.52 -3.13
N TRP A 250 6.90 5.16 -4.03
CA TRP A 250 7.18 6.51 -4.48
C TRP A 250 6.50 7.54 -3.60
N ALA A 251 7.14 8.68 -3.41
CA ALA A 251 6.53 9.82 -2.76
C ALA A 251 6.16 10.89 -3.78
N ILE A 252 4.94 11.39 -3.69
CA ILE A 252 4.55 12.62 -4.39
C ILE A 252 4.41 13.72 -3.34
N ALA A 253 5.21 14.78 -3.47
CA ALA A 253 5.21 15.94 -2.62
C ALA A 253 5.02 17.20 -3.47
N GLY A 254 3.87 17.82 -3.42
CA GLY A 254 3.48 18.92 -4.29
C GLY A 254 3.51 18.50 -5.78
N LYS A 255 4.34 19.17 -6.57
CA LYS A 255 4.49 18.90 -8.02
C LYS A 255 5.70 18.01 -8.35
N ARG A 256 6.26 17.32 -7.37
CA ARG A 256 7.42 16.46 -7.55
C ARG A 256 7.15 15.05 -7.07
N ALA A 257 7.58 14.07 -7.86
CA ALA A 257 7.67 12.69 -7.42
C ALA A 257 9.13 12.37 -7.07
N PHE A 258 9.32 11.65 -5.96
CA PHE A 258 10.60 11.17 -5.47
C PHE A 258 10.62 9.66 -5.65
N VAL A 259 11.56 9.19 -6.49
CA VAL A 259 11.57 7.84 -7.03
C VAL A 259 12.85 7.12 -6.62
N PRO A 260 12.77 5.98 -5.94
CA PRO A 260 13.96 5.23 -5.56
C PRO A 260 14.63 4.61 -6.78
N ALA A 261 15.90 4.95 -7.02
CA ALA A 261 16.76 4.32 -8.03
C ALA A 261 17.69 3.32 -7.34
N VAL A 262 17.16 2.14 -7.03
CA VAL A 262 17.77 1.12 -6.17
C VAL A 262 19.23 0.82 -6.54
N GLY A 263 19.50 0.50 -7.80
CA GLY A 263 20.84 0.12 -8.27
C GLY A 263 21.83 1.29 -8.42
N ARG A 264 21.41 2.52 -8.10
CA ARG A 264 22.26 3.73 -8.17
C ARG A 264 22.50 4.41 -6.83
N HIS A 265 21.84 3.97 -5.77
CA HIS A 265 21.87 4.64 -4.46
C HIS A 265 21.46 6.11 -4.58
N GLU A 266 20.40 6.38 -5.34
CA GLU A 266 19.88 7.72 -5.59
C GLU A 266 18.35 7.73 -5.45
N VAL A 267 17.82 8.87 -5.04
CA VAL A 267 16.40 9.21 -5.19
C VAL A 267 16.30 10.19 -6.36
N LEU A 268 15.56 9.82 -7.39
CA LEU A 268 15.30 10.69 -8.53
C LEU A 268 14.19 11.67 -8.20
N VAL A 269 14.29 12.87 -8.72
CA VAL A 269 13.28 13.92 -8.61
C VAL A 269 12.64 14.14 -9.97
N ILE A 270 11.33 13.92 -10.03
CA ILE A 270 10.54 13.95 -11.26
C ILE A 270 9.52 15.08 -11.17
N ASP A 271 9.40 15.90 -12.19
CA ASP A 271 8.32 16.86 -12.33
C ASP A 271 7.04 16.11 -12.75
N THR A 272 5.98 16.20 -11.95
CA THR A 272 4.72 15.48 -12.21
C THR A 272 3.83 16.13 -13.26
N GLU A 273 4.13 17.36 -13.72
CA GLU A 273 3.38 18.01 -14.79
C GLU A 273 3.75 17.42 -16.17
N ASN A 274 5.03 17.09 -16.37
CA ASN A 274 5.54 16.58 -17.65
C ASN A 274 6.16 15.17 -17.57
N TRP A 275 6.36 14.66 -16.34
CA TRP A 275 7.00 13.35 -16.04
C TRP A 275 8.45 13.27 -16.54
N GLN A 276 9.18 14.39 -16.39
CA GLN A 276 10.59 14.49 -16.70
C GLN A 276 11.44 14.46 -15.44
N GLN A 277 12.59 13.80 -15.48
CA GLN A 277 13.56 13.87 -14.40
C GLN A 277 14.19 15.27 -14.35
N ILE A 278 14.09 15.94 -13.21
CA ILE A 278 14.63 17.27 -12.97
C ILE A 278 15.78 17.29 -11.97
N GLY A 279 16.03 16.19 -11.27
CA GLY A 279 17.09 16.11 -10.29
C GLY A 279 17.37 14.69 -9.84
N ARG A 280 18.40 14.56 -9.00
CA ARG A 280 18.79 13.32 -8.30
C ARG A 280 19.44 13.67 -6.98
N ILE A 281 19.25 12.83 -5.98
CA ILE A 281 19.78 13.00 -4.64
C ILE A 281 20.53 11.71 -4.28
N PRO A 282 21.86 11.75 -4.14
CA PRO A 282 22.62 10.62 -3.62
C PRO A 282 22.17 10.30 -2.19
N VAL A 283 21.97 9.01 -1.89
CA VAL A 283 21.51 8.53 -0.58
C VAL A 283 22.45 7.44 -0.02
N HIS A 284 22.25 7.09 1.24
CA HIS A 284 23.13 6.20 2.00
C HIS A 284 23.33 4.81 1.36
N GLY A 285 22.27 4.22 0.83
CA GLY A 285 22.30 2.85 0.30
C GLY A 285 21.30 2.66 -0.84
N GLN A 286 20.89 1.41 -1.05
CA GLN A 286 19.85 1.07 -2.04
C GLN A 286 18.47 1.50 -1.54
N PRO A 287 17.89 2.61 -2.03
CA PRO A 287 16.60 3.08 -1.56
C PRO A 287 15.47 2.13 -2.00
N VAL A 288 14.55 1.80 -1.09
CA VAL A 288 13.42 0.90 -1.37
C VAL A 288 12.10 1.65 -1.38
N PHE A 289 11.77 2.32 -0.28
CA PHE A 289 10.58 3.13 -0.15
C PHE A 289 10.95 4.58 0.12
N VAL A 290 10.22 5.46 -0.53
CA VAL A 290 10.25 6.90 -0.26
C VAL A 290 8.83 7.30 0.14
N MET A 291 8.68 7.88 1.32
CA MET A 291 7.39 8.26 1.88
C MET A 291 7.32 9.76 2.08
N ALA A 292 6.31 10.41 1.53
CA ALA A 292 6.10 11.85 1.73
C ALA A 292 5.46 12.11 3.09
N HIS A 293 6.05 13.05 3.82
CA HIS A 293 5.39 13.63 4.98
C HIS A 293 4.19 14.48 4.52
N PRO A 294 3.07 14.50 5.27
CA PRO A 294 1.88 15.29 4.89
C PRO A 294 2.11 16.80 4.70
N ASP A 295 3.23 17.35 5.21
CA ASP A 295 3.61 18.75 4.97
C ASP A 295 4.12 19.02 3.54
N ASN A 296 4.35 18.01 2.73
CA ASN A 296 4.98 18.03 1.40
C ASN A 296 6.41 18.62 1.40
N ARG A 297 6.99 18.90 2.57
CA ARG A 297 8.33 19.46 2.71
C ARG A 297 9.41 18.42 2.89
N HIS A 298 9.05 17.28 3.47
CA HIS A 298 10.00 16.23 3.79
C HIS A 298 9.58 14.92 3.14
N VAL A 299 10.55 14.17 2.63
CA VAL A 299 10.38 12.78 2.25
C VAL A 299 11.39 11.92 3.01
N TRP A 300 10.93 10.75 3.45
CA TRP A 300 11.71 9.79 4.20
C TRP A 300 12.03 8.61 3.32
N VAL A 301 13.27 8.12 3.40
CA VAL A 301 13.75 7.01 2.58
C VAL A 301 14.40 5.95 3.45
N ASN A 302 14.01 4.67 3.26
CA ASN A 302 14.68 3.52 3.84
C ASN A 302 15.47 2.74 2.79
N PHE A 303 16.27 1.79 3.23
CA PHE A 303 17.24 1.11 2.39
C PHE A 303 17.12 -0.40 2.45
N SER A 304 17.61 -1.07 1.40
CA SER A 304 17.79 -2.51 1.34
C SER A 304 19.11 -2.94 2.02
N VAL A 305 19.29 -4.24 2.15
CA VAL A 305 20.56 -4.85 2.62
C VAL A 305 21.74 -4.34 1.78
N PRO A 306 22.89 -4.00 2.40
CA PRO A 306 23.24 -4.14 3.82
C PRO A 306 22.83 -2.95 4.70
N ASP A 307 22.35 -1.84 4.13
CA ASP A 307 22.18 -0.55 4.80
C ASP A 307 20.77 -0.36 5.40
N TYR A 308 20.07 -1.47 5.66
CA TYR A 308 18.66 -1.52 6.05
C TYR A 308 18.38 -1.23 7.54
N ASP A 309 19.37 -0.68 8.25
CA ASP A 309 19.24 -0.14 9.61
C ASP A 309 19.01 1.39 9.64
N THR A 310 19.04 2.03 8.48
CA THR A 310 19.10 3.48 8.32
C THR A 310 17.84 4.01 7.64
N VAL A 311 17.41 5.21 8.04
CA VAL A 311 16.40 6.02 7.36
C VAL A 311 16.96 7.43 7.20
N GLN A 312 16.87 8.01 6.00
CA GLN A 312 17.26 9.38 5.73
C GLN A 312 16.04 10.27 5.44
N ILE A 313 16.14 11.53 5.80
CA ILE A 313 15.12 12.56 5.57
C ILE A 313 15.66 13.56 4.56
N ILE A 314 14.90 13.77 3.49
CA ILE A 314 15.22 14.69 2.40
C ILE A 314 14.28 15.89 2.49
N ASP A 315 14.83 17.10 2.40
CA ASP A 315 14.09 18.33 2.19
C ASP A 315 13.75 18.47 0.70
N THR A 316 12.46 18.58 0.38
CA THR A 316 11.97 18.59 -1.00
C THR A 316 12.25 19.86 -1.77
N GLU A 317 12.51 20.97 -1.11
CA GLU A 317 12.87 22.26 -1.77
C GLU A 317 14.35 22.33 -2.09
N ASN A 318 15.20 21.98 -1.11
CA ASN A 318 16.64 22.09 -1.22
C ASN A 318 17.26 20.85 -1.87
N LEU A 319 16.49 19.77 -2.01
CA LEU A 319 16.93 18.47 -2.53
C LEU A 319 18.15 17.92 -1.79
N ALA A 320 18.17 18.09 -0.48
CA ALA A 320 19.28 17.73 0.39
C ALA A 320 18.81 16.83 1.54
N ILE A 321 19.71 15.96 2.01
CA ILE A 321 19.51 15.16 3.22
C ILE A 321 19.61 16.12 4.42
N VAL A 322 18.57 16.16 5.26
CA VAL A 322 18.48 17.04 6.43
C VAL A 322 18.41 16.28 7.75
N GLY A 323 18.29 14.96 7.70
CA GLY A 323 18.26 14.11 8.88
C GLY A 323 18.54 12.66 8.58
N GLU A 324 18.93 11.94 9.62
CA GLU A 324 19.19 10.49 9.56
C GLU A 324 18.78 9.85 10.89
N LEU A 325 18.21 8.65 10.82
CA LEU A 325 17.84 7.82 11.96
C LEU A 325 18.38 6.41 11.79
N LYS A 326 18.64 5.76 12.94
CA LYS A 326 18.97 4.33 13.02
C LYS A 326 17.98 3.63 13.97
N PRO A 327 16.78 3.29 13.49
CA PRO A 327 15.74 2.69 14.34
C PRO A 327 16.06 1.29 14.83
N GLY A 328 16.93 0.58 14.11
CA GLY A 328 17.33 -0.81 14.33
C GLY A 328 17.43 -1.57 13.01
N THR A 329 17.58 -2.89 13.09
CA THR A 329 17.90 -3.75 11.96
C THR A 329 16.63 -4.17 11.20
N GLY A 330 16.62 -4.00 9.89
CA GLY A 330 15.51 -4.42 9.02
C GLY A 330 14.36 -3.44 8.99
N VAL A 331 14.62 -2.14 8.81
CA VAL A 331 13.56 -1.15 8.56
C VAL A 331 12.91 -1.46 7.22
N LEU A 332 11.67 -1.98 7.26
CA LEU A 332 11.00 -2.48 6.08
C LEU A 332 9.92 -1.54 5.54
N HIS A 333 9.12 -0.95 6.41
CA HIS A 333 8.03 -0.05 6.04
C HIS A 333 7.95 1.14 7.00
N MET A 334 7.43 2.26 6.51
CA MET A 334 7.15 3.47 7.29
C MET A 334 5.80 4.01 6.88
N GLU A 335 5.11 4.63 7.84
CA GLU A 335 3.82 5.28 7.60
C GLU A 335 3.66 6.49 8.51
N PHE A 336 3.21 7.62 7.96
CA PHE A 336 2.90 8.81 8.74
C PHE A 336 1.48 8.74 9.29
N SER A 337 1.27 9.28 10.51
CA SER A 337 -0.08 9.59 10.96
C SER A 337 -0.74 10.61 10.01
N PRO A 338 -2.06 10.64 9.90
CA PRO A 338 -2.76 11.56 9.00
C PRO A 338 -2.43 13.03 9.25
N ARG A 339 -2.10 13.39 10.50
CA ARG A 339 -1.69 14.73 10.90
C ARG A 339 -0.22 15.04 10.65
N GLY A 340 0.58 14.02 10.33
CA GLY A 340 2.02 14.18 10.16
C GLY A 340 2.79 14.44 11.46
N ASP A 341 2.17 14.26 12.63
CA ASP A 341 2.81 14.46 13.93
C ASP A 341 3.55 13.23 14.45
N GLN A 342 3.38 12.10 13.78
CA GLN A 342 4.06 10.85 14.07
C GLN A 342 4.42 10.13 12.78
N VAL A 343 5.51 9.37 12.82
CA VAL A 343 5.88 8.37 11.80
C VAL A 343 6.16 7.06 12.52
N TRP A 344 5.63 5.97 11.96
CA TRP A 344 5.78 4.62 12.49
C TRP A 344 6.59 3.77 11.54
N LEU A 345 7.59 3.07 12.07
CA LEU A 345 8.54 2.25 11.31
C LEU A 345 8.46 0.81 11.79
N SER A 346 8.34 -0.13 10.85
CA SER A 346 8.55 -1.54 11.14
C SER A 346 10.03 -1.86 11.12
N VAL A 347 10.55 -2.36 12.24
CA VAL A 347 11.95 -2.79 12.41
C VAL A 347 11.93 -4.32 12.52
N ARG A 348 11.88 -4.96 11.36
CA ARG A 348 11.52 -6.38 11.21
C ARG A 348 12.43 -7.32 11.99
N ASP A 349 13.75 -7.17 11.84
CA ASP A 349 14.72 -8.13 12.37
C ASP A 349 14.94 -7.95 13.88
N ASP A 350 14.59 -6.76 14.41
CA ASP A 350 14.57 -6.50 15.85
C ASP A 350 13.20 -6.80 16.49
N ASN A 351 12.20 -7.29 15.72
CA ASN A 351 10.85 -7.64 16.20
C ASN A 351 10.16 -6.49 16.95
N LYS A 352 10.18 -5.29 16.37
CA LYS A 352 9.56 -4.11 16.97
C LYS A 352 8.99 -3.13 15.95
N VAL A 353 8.04 -2.34 16.39
CA VAL A 353 7.55 -1.14 15.69
C VAL A 353 7.97 0.07 16.51
N VAL A 354 8.56 1.07 15.86
CA VAL A 354 9.05 2.27 16.54
C VAL A 354 8.33 3.50 15.99
N GLY A 355 7.76 4.29 16.88
CA GLY A 355 7.18 5.59 16.54
C GLY A 355 8.17 6.72 16.81
N TYR A 356 8.24 7.69 15.90
CA TYR A 356 9.03 8.92 16.06
C TYR A 356 8.17 10.15 15.88
N ASN A 357 8.60 11.24 16.53
CA ASN A 357 8.16 12.57 16.15
C ASN A 357 8.98 13.01 14.93
N PRO A 358 8.36 13.28 13.76
CA PRO A 358 9.09 13.53 12.53
C PRO A 358 9.81 14.88 12.49
N TYR A 359 9.47 15.82 13.36
CA TYR A 359 10.10 17.13 13.43
C TYR A 359 11.32 17.16 14.35
N THR A 360 11.26 16.42 15.46
CA THR A 360 12.36 16.37 16.44
C THR A 360 13.25 15.16 16.27
N LEU A 361 12.83 14.20 15.48
CA LEU A 361 13.47 12.90 15.25
C LEU A 361 13.67 12.08 16.55
N GLN A 362 12.88 12.39 17.59
CA GLN A 362 12.93 11.67 18.86
C GLN A 362 11.94 10.50 18.85
N PRO A 363 12.34 9.34 19.38
CA PRO A 363 11.43 8.22 19.54
C PRO A 363 10.33 8.59 20.54
N ILE A 364 9.08 8.19 20.24
CA ILE A 364 7.91 8.43 21.07
C ILE A 364 7.29 7.15 21.61
N ALA A 365 7.57 6.01 20.97
CA ALA A 365 7.16 4.68 21.43
C ALA A 365 8.03 3.59 20.78
N GLU A 366 8.14 2.46 21.47
CA GLU A 366 8.69 1.21 20.93
C GLU A 366 7.79 0.07 21.37
N LEU A 367 7.27 -0.69 20.40
CA LEU A 367 6.27 -1.73 20.62
C LEU A 367 6.77 -3.07 20.08
N PRO A 368 6.82 -4.13 20.88
CA PRO A 368 7.24 -5.44 20.41
C PRO A 368 6.19 -6.05 19.48
N LEU A 369 6.63 -6.56 18.33
CA LEU A 369 5.80 -7.31 17.39
C LEU A 369 6.68 -8.26 16.58
N PRO A 370 6.35 -9.56 16.46
CA PRO A 370 7.16 -10.52 15.72
C PRO A 370 7.23 -10.19 14.22
N SER A 371 8.45 -9.94 13.71
CA SER A 371 8.73 -9.69 12.30
C SER A 371 7.73 -8.72 11.62
N PRO A 372 7.57 -7.47 12.12
CA PRO A 372 6.64 -6.52 11.55
C PRO A 372 7.01 -6.17 10.11
N SER A 373 5.99 -5.91 9.26
CA SER A 373 6.20 -5.51 7.88
C SER A 373 5.34 -4.29 7.52
N GLY A 374 4.31 -4.43 6.68
CA GLY A 374 3.46 -3.31 6.29
C GLY A 374 2.76 -2.66 7.48
N ILE A 375 2.77 -1.34 7.51
CA ILE A 375 1.98 -0.50 8.41
C ILE A 375 1.01 0.28 7.53
N PHE A 376 -0.27 0.25 7.86
CA PHE A 376 -1.32 0.88 7.05
C PHE A 376 -2.24 1.69 7.96
N MET A 377 -2.26 3.02 7.79
CA MET A 377 -3.17 3.90 8.50
C MET A 377 -4.59 3.78 7.92
N SER A 378 -5.60 3.85 8.77
CA SER A 378 -7.00 3.72 8.35
C SER A 378 -7.49 4.89 7.47
N ASP A 379 -6.81 6.04 7.49
CA ASP A 379 -7.13 7.18 6.61
C ASP A 379 -6.88 6.88 5.12
N ARG A 380 -6.14 5.82 4.80
CA ARG A 380 -6.02 5.30 3.43
C ARG A 380 -7.38 4.98 2.81
N ALA A 381 -8.40 4.69 3.62
CA ALA A 381 -9.78 4.50 3.19
C ALA A 381 -10.34 5.64 2.31
N GLY A 382 -9.87 6.86 2.52
CA GLY A 382 -10.28 8.06 1.77
C GLY A 382 -9.43 8.35 0.54
N ARG A 383 -8.37 7.59 0.28
CA ARG A 383 -7.43 7.84 -0.82
C ARG A 383 -7.72 6.95 -2.02
N ILE A 384 -7.28 7.37 -3.20
CA ILE A 384 -7.32 6.59 -4.43
C ILE A 384 -6.00 5.84 -4.56
N GLY A 385 -6.06 4.57 -4.91
CA GLY A 385 -4.89 3.76 -5.21
C GLY A 385 -4.06 3.31 -4.02
N LEU A 386 -4.65 3.33 -2.84
CA LEU A 386 -3.97 2.91 -1.60
C LEU A 386 -4.81 1.91 -0.81
#